data_cd2452e324cb74c04ea5641647cc212b
#
_entry.id   cd2452e324cb74c04ea5641647cc212b
#
_cell.length_a   1.000
_cell.length_b   1.000
_cell.length_c   1.000
_cell.angle_alpha   90.00
_cell.angle_beta   90.00
_cell.angle_gamma   90.00
#
_symmetry.space_group_name_H-M   'P 1'
#
loop_
_entity.id
_entity.type
_entity.pdbx_description
1 polymer ?
#
loop_
_entity_poly.entity_id
_entity_poly.type
_entity_poly.pdbx_seq_one_letter_code
_entity_poly.pdbx_strand_id
1 'polypeptide(L)'
;MEKSRFPRGYKVYLPLVLLFALLVFVMPRSPKFNYDYRKGALWMYEDFVSQFDFPLLKSEEQYKVELQKAGSSIVPVYRQDQSVLEAAYSQLSLSDMGEYNDLKPAVNASLGRIYSKGVLPRDAAVEPAGFLYVQKDVRASKIPFSEVYTTESAASVLRQSLPSEMPESVADSLFNAVLAGLVNADLVFDRQLTDLIHEENVALVSPTMGVIKAGQTLVSQGELITEEVEQILDSYKAEYEANVGYAGSPVLQWVGNSLVALFLVMVLFFAIYFCNYHIFEKYNK
;
A
#
# COMPACT_ATOMS: atom_id res chain seq x y z
N MET A 1 43.89 -6.57 56.35
CA MET A 1 43.72 -7.82 55.63
C MET A 1 42.22 -8.04 55.36
N GLU A 2 41.79 -7.66 54.23
CA GLU A 2 40.37 -7.73 53.80
C GLU A 2 40.05 -9.19 53.43
N LYS A 3 39.21 -9.84 54.23
CA LYS A 3 38.77 -11.22 53.99
C LYS A 3 37.88 -11.21 52.76
N SER A 4 38.31 -11.87 51.67
CA SER A 4 37.52 -12.06 50.46
C SER A 4 36.13 -12.59 50.81
N ARG A 5 35.09 -11.86 50.42
CA ARG A 5 33.66 -12.13 50.67
C ARG A 5 33.08 -13.32 49.85
N PHE A 6 33.94 -14.05 49.12
CA PHE A 6 33.47 -15.16 48.26
C PHE A 6 33.56 -16.49 49.02
N PRO A 7 32.47 -17.33 48.99
CA PRO A 7 32.50 -18.65 49.58
C PRO A 7 33.58 -19.54 48.89
N ARG A 8 34.27 -20.35 49.66
CA ARG A 8 35.41 -21.16 49.18
C ARG A 8 35.15 -22.02 47.97
N GLY A 9 33.86 -22.34 47.62
CA GLY A 9 33.44 -23.11 46.44
C GLY A 9 33.51 -22.37 45.13
N TYR A 10 33.65 -21.02 45.06
CA TYR A 10 33.58 -20.23 43.84
C TYR A 10 34.63 -20.63 42.79
N LYS A 11 35.79 -21.18 43.21
CA LYS A 11 36.87 -21.61 42.30
C LYS A 11 36.51 -22.77 41.44
N VAL A 12 35.52 -23.59 41.84
CA VAL A 12 35.05 -24.74 41.06
C VAL A 12 33.85 -24.32 40.16
N TYR A 13 32.96 -23.49 40.69
CA TYR A 13 31.74 -23.09 39.95
C TYR A 13 31.98 -21.95 38.96
N LEU A 14 32.95 -21.06 39.24
CA LEU A 14 33.24 -19.92 38.34
C LEU A 14 33.63 -20.37 36.92
N PRO A 15 34.55 -21.33 36.71
CA PRO A 15 34.91 -21.81 35.38
C PRO A 15 33.72 -22.49 34.66
N LEU A 16 32.81 -23.16 35.39
CA LEU A 16 31.60 -23.77 34.81
C LEU A 16 30.60 -22.71 34.34
N VAL A 17 30.41 -21.64 35.11
CA VAL A 17 29.56 -20.52 34.72
C VAL A 17 30.15 -19.76 33.52
N LEU A 18 31.48 -19.57 33.50
CA LEU A 18 32.19 -18.97 32.37
C LEU A 18 32.06 -19.84 31.09
N LEU A 19 32.18 -21.16 31.24
CA LEU A 19 32.01 -22.10 30.15
C LEU A 19 30.58 -22.11 29.62
N PHE A 20 29.56 -22.05 30.52
CA PHE A 20 28.17 -21.91 30.14
C PHE A 20 27.93 -20.64 29.33
N ALA A 21 28.41 -19.49 29.83
CA ALA A 21 28.27 -18.22 29.14
C ALA A 21 28.95 -18.22 27.77
N LEU A 22 30.15 -18.84 27.65
CA LEU A 22 30.87 -18.98 26.40
C LEU A 22 30.11 -19.87 25.42
N LEU A 23 29.56 -21.01 25.85
CA LEU A 23 28.79 -21.92 25.02
C LEU A 23 27.53 -21.23 24.45
N VAL A 24 26.76 -20.51 25.29
CA VAL A 24 25.59 -19.75 24.87
C VAL A 24 25.96 -18.66 23.86
N PHE A 25 27.13 -18.03 24.05
CA PHE A 25 27.60 -16.97 23.14
C PHE A 25 28.05 -17.50 21.79
N VAL A 26 28.69 -18.67 21.73
CA VAL A 26 29.24 -19.29 20.49
C VAL A 26 28.15 -20.01 19.69
N MET A 27 27.04 -20.43 20.33
CA MET A 27 25.98 -21.14 19.62
C MET A 27 25.36 -20.29 18.51
N PRO A 28 25.13 -20.90 17.31
CA PRO A 28 24.58 -20.19 16.16
C PRO A 28 23.19 -19.65 16.47
N ARG A 29 22.94 -18.41 16.04
CA ARG A 29 21.71 -17.65 16.38
C ARG A 29 20.69 -17.64 15.27
N SER A 30 21.08 -17.93 14.02
CA SER A 30 20.17 -17.97 12.87
C SER A 30 20.79 -18.79 11.74
N PRO A 31 20.02 -19.56 10.99
CA PRO A 31 20.48 -20.10 9.72
C PRO A 31 20.70 -18.91 8.77
N LYS A 32 21.89 -18.78 8.22
CA LYS A 32 22.21 -17.79 7.21
C LYS A 32 21.96 -18.38 5.83
N PHE A 33 21.46 -17.57 4.93
CA PHE A 33 21.44 -17.92 3.52
C PHE A 33 22.90 -17.95 3.01
N ASN A 34 23.40 -19.14 2.66
CA ASN A 34 24.83 -19.37 2.44
C ASN A 34 25.30 -19.23 0.99
N TYR A 35 24.46 -18.69 0.10
CA TYR A 35 24.82 -18.49 -1.29
C TYR A 35 25.32 -17.05 -1.49
N ASP A 36 26.45 -16.91 -2.17
CA ASP A 36 27.00 -15.62 -2.60
C ASP A 36 26.70 -15.43 -4.09
N TYR A 37 25.97 -14.38 -4.44
CA TYR A 37 25.52 -14.08 -5.78
C TYR A 37 25.54 -12.58 -6.04
N ARG A 38 25.76 -12.22 -7.31
CA ARG A 38 25.76 -10.82 -7.77
C ARG A 38 25.20 -10.76 -9.18
N LYS A 39 24.48 -9.70 -9.49
CA LYS A 39 24.06 -9.36 -10.86
C LYS A 39 25.26 -9.42 -11.82
N GLY A 40 25.09 -10.08 -12.95
CA GLY A 40 26.12 -10.24 -13.98
C GLY A 40 27.14 -11.36 -13.71
N ALA A 41 27.06 -12.07 -12.60
CA ALA A 41 27.86 -13.28 -12.34
C ALA A 41 27.12 -14.53 -12.82
N LEU A 42 27.86 -15.63 -12.98
CA LEU A 42 27.27 -16.95 -13.23
C LEU A 42 26.92 -17.61 -11.90
N TRP A 43 25.80 -18.30 -11.84
CA TRP A 43 25.42 -19.13 -10.70
C TRP A 43 26.31 -20.37 -10.65
N MET A 44 27.17 -20.45 -9.65
CA MET A 44 28.22 -21.50 -9.54
C MET A 44 27.77 -22.74 -8.76
N TYR A 45 26.58 -22.69 -8.18
CA TYR A 45 26.03 -23.76 -7.36
C TYR A 45 25.11 -24.66 -8.22
N GLU A 46 24.61 -25.74 -7.63
CA GLU A 46 23.59 -26.61 -8.23
C GLU A 46 22.30 -25.83 -8.48
N ASP A 47 21.36 -26.43 -9.25
CA ASP A 47 20.06 -25.84 -9.51
C ASP A 47 19.35 -25.49 -8.20
N PHE A 48 18.96 -24.26 -8.06
CA PHE A 48 18.33 -23.77 -6.84
C PHE A 48 16.81 -23.75 -7.00
N VAL A 49 16.16 -24.62 -6.20
CA VAL A 49 14.70 -24.82 -6.22
C VAL A 49 14.10 -24.28 -4.94
N SER A 50 12.98 -23.55 -5.06
CA SER A 50 12.28 -23.03 -3.89
C SER A 50 11.73 -24.16 -3.02
N GLN A 51 11.99 -24.11 -1.73
CA GLN A 51 11.52 -25.08 -0.74
C GLN A 51 10.15 -24.72 -0.16
N PHE A 52 9.71 -23.47 -0.32
CA PHE A 52 8.46 -22.94 0.22
C PHE A 52 7.89 -21.86 -0.73
N ASP A 53 6.60 -21.54 -0.54
CA ASP A 53 5.96 -20.41 -1.24
C ASP A 53 6.47 -19.09 -0.64
N PHE A 54 6.84 -18.14 -1.49
CA PHE A 54 7.28 -16.82 -1.01
C PHE A 54 6.81 -15.68 -1.92
N PRO A 55 6.57 -14.50 -1.37
CA PRO A 55 6.22 -13.33 -2.16
C PRO A 55 7.45 -12.80 -2.92
N LEU A 56 7.27 -12.51 -4.21
CA LEU A 56 8.27 -11.80 -5.00
C LEU A 56 8.18 -10.31 -4.69
N LEU A 57 9.20 -9.78 -4.04
CA LEU A 57 9.29 -8.37 -3.66
C LEU A 57 9.68 -7.53 -4.88
N LYS A 58 9.13 -6.33 -4.97
CA LYS A 58 9.57 -5.31 -5.92
C LYS A 58 10.96 -4.80 -5.53
N SER A 59 11.76 -4.37 -6.51
CA SER A 59 12.99 -3.64 -6.20
C SER A 59 12.66 -2.32 -5.51
N GLU A 60 13.62 -1.77 -4.75
CA GLU A 60 13.41 -0.47 -4.09
C GLU A 60 13.06 0.64 -5.08
N GLU A 61 13.68 0.62 -6.27
CA GLU A 61 13.41 1.57 -7.33
C GLU A 61 12.00 1.43 -7.88
N GLN A 62 11.57 0.21 -8.19
CA GLN A 62 10.22 -0.08 -8.69
C GLN A 62 9.16 0.37 -7.68
N TYR A 63 9.36 0.02 -6.41
CA TYR A 63 8.43 0.39 -5.35
C TYR A 63 8.37 1.91 -5.14
N LYS A 64 9.52 2.60 -5.13
CA LYS A 64 9.60 4.06 -5.02
C LYS A 64 8.92 4.77 -6.20
N VAL A 65 9.13 4.28 -7.42
CA VAL A 65 8.49 4.86 -8.63
C VAL A 65 6.98 4.69 -8.56
N GLU A 66 6.47 3.53 -8.14
CA GLU A 66 5.03 3.31 -8.00
C GLU A 66 4.42 4.16 -6.89
N LEU A 67 5.10 4.27 -5.73
CA LEU A 67 4.68 5.17 -4.65
C LEU A 67 4.63 6.63 -5.12
N GLN A 68 5.65 7.07 -5.83
CA GLN A 68 5.69 8.43 -6.35
C GLN A 68 4.57 8.66 -7.38
N LYS A 69 4.31 7.68 -8.25
CA LYS A 69 3.23 7.75 -9.23
C LYS A 69 1.86 7.78 -8.55
N ALA A 70 1.63 6.94 -7.54
CA ALA A 70 0.41 6.95 -6.74
C ALA A 70 0.26 8.27 -5.98
N GLY A 71 1.35 8.76 -5.37
CA GLY A 71 1.37 10.02 -4.64
C GLY A 71 1.21 11.27 -5.50
N SER A 72 1.59 11.23 -6.78
CA SER A 72 1.41 12.35 -7.71
C SER A 72 0.06 12.34 -8.42
N SER A 73 -0.66 11.25 -8.41
CA SER A 73 -1.95 11.10 -9.10
C SER A 73 -3.11 11.30 -8.14
N ILE A 74 -3.47 12.56 -7.91
CA ILE A 74 -4.65 12.91 -7.11
C ILE A 74 -5.86 12.99 -8.05
N VAL A 75 -6.84 12.12 -7.88
CA VAL A 75 -8.10 12.17 -8.64
C VAL A 75 -9.13 12.88 -7.78
N PRO A 76 -9.62 14.08 -8.20
CA PRO A 76 -10.51 14.88 -7.40
C PRO A 76 -11.88 14.21 -7.26
N VAL A 77 -12.47 14.35 -6.09
CA VAL A 77 -13.81 13.86 -5.77
C VAL A 77 -14.79 15.03 -5.69
N TYR A 78 -15.89 14.91 -6.40
CA TYR A 78 -16.98 15.88 -6.38
C TYR A 78 -18.25 15.19 -5.88
N ARG A 79 -18.96 15.86 -5.00
CA ARG A 79 -20.27 15.43 -4.55
C ARG A 79 -21.34 16.16 -5.36
N GLN A 80 -22.29 15.43 -5.91
CA GLN A 80 -23.40 16.01 -6.65
C GLN A 80 -24.47 16.54 -5.71
N ASP A 81 -24.83 17.81 -5.86
CA ASP A 81 -25.90 18.45 -5.13
C ASP A 81 -27.19 18.45 -5.96
N GLN A 82 -28.13 17.58 -5.61
CA GLN A 82 -29.39 17.44 -6.31
C GLN A 82 -30.31 18.66 -6.13
N SER A 83 -30.12 19.46 -5.09
CA SER A 83 -30.92 20.65 -4.84
C SER A 83 -30.79 21.71 -5.95
N VAL A 84 -29.64 21.73 -6.64
CA VAL A 84 -29.38 22.65 -7.76
C VAL A 84 -30.32 22.36 -8.94
N LEU A 85 -30.53 21.09 -9.28
CA LEU A 85 -31.46 20.68 -10.33
C LEU A 85 -32.89 21.00 -9.95
N GLU A 86 -33.30 20.76 -8.70
CA GLU A 86 -34.64 21.09 -8.21
C GLU A 86 -34.89 22.59 -8.23
N ALA A 87 -33.87 23.37 -7.84
CA ALA A 87 -33.95 24.84 -7.94
C ALA A 87 -34.07 25.31 -9.39
N ALA A 88 -33.29 24.72 -10.33
CA ALA A 88 -33.40 25.05 -11.76
C ALA A 88 -34.79 24.74 -12.32
N TYR A 89 -35.40 23.61 -11.98
CA TYR A 89 -36.77 23.27 -12.39
C TYR A 89 -37.82 24.24 -11.79
N SER A 90 -37.66 24.58 -10.53
CA SER A 90 -38.54 25.53 -9.86
C SER A 90 -38.46 26.93 -10.50
N GLN A 91 -37.24 27.39 -10.76
CA GLN A 91 -37.00 28.68 -11.40
C GLN A 91 -37.56 28.72 -12.82
N LEU A 92 -37.37 27.65 -13.62
CA LEU A 92 -37.94 27.56 -14.97
C LEU A 92 -39.48 27.57 -14.95
N SER A 93 -40.10 26.88 -13.97
CA SER A 93 -41.57 26.86 -13.83
C SER A 93 -42.15 28.24 -13.55
N LEU A 94 -41.45 29.03 -12.73
CA LEU A 94 -41.83 30.38 -12.34
C LEU A 94 -41.49 31.44 -13.40
N SER A 95 -40.54 31.17 -14.28
CA SER A 95 -40.13 32.10 -15.33
C SER A 95 -41.20 32.22 -16.40
N ASP A 96 -41.44 33.45 -16.87
CA ASP A 96 -42.32 33.70 -18.03
C ASP A 96 -41.43 33.81 -19.30
N MET A 97 -41.65 32.90 -20.26
CA MET A 97 -40.98 32.89 -21.55
C MET A 97 -41.82 33.52 -22.66
N GLY A 98 -42.93 34.17 -22.29
CA GLY A 98 -43.84 34.78 -23.24
C GLY A 98 -44.46 33.77 -24.21
N GLU A 99 -44.36 34.04 -25.53
CA GLU A 99 -44.88 33.15 -26.59
C GLU A 99 -44.18 31.79 -26.62
N TYR A 100 -43.00 31.65 -25.93
CA TYR A 100 -42.17 30.43 -25.95
C TYR A 100 -42.36 29.54 -24.71
N ASN A 101 -43.43 29.72 -23.94
CA ASN A 101 -43.72 28.88 -22.78
C ASN A 101 -43.86 27.38 -23.13
N ASP A 102 -44.24 27.07 -24.36
CA ASP A 102 -44.34 25.70 -24.88
C ASP A 102 -42.99 24.98 -24.97
N LEU A 103 -41.86 25.71 -24.90
CA LEU A 103 -40.51 25.14 -24.88
C LEU A 103 -40.07 24.65 -23.50
N LYS A 104 -40.76 24.99 -22.42
CA LYS A 104 -40.39 24.58 -21.05
C LYS A 104 -40.17 23.06 -20.89
N PRO A 105 -41.00 22.17 -21.46
CA PRO A 105 -40.75 20.74 -21.37
C PRO A 105 -39.44 20.31 -22.06
N ALA A 106 -39.09 20.91 -23.19
CA ALA A 106 -37.82 20.63 -23.91
C ALA A 106 -36.61 21.12 -23.12
N VAL A 107 -36.72 22.32 -22.53
CA VAL A 107 -35.70 22.88 -21.65
C VAL A 107 -35.51 22.00 -20.38
N ASN A 108 -36.61 21.57 -19.75
CA ASN A 108 -36.57 20.66 -18.61
C ASN A 108 -35.84 19.33 -18.95
N ALA A 109 -36.19 18.75 -20.09
CA ALA A 109 -35.52 17.52 -20.55
C ALA A 109 -34.02 17.74 -20.79
N SER A 110 -33.62 18.90 -21.27
CA SER A 110 -32.22 19.26 -21.50
C SER A 110 -31.48 19.52 -20.18
N LEU A 111 -32.09 20.20 -19.22
CA LEU A 111 -31.57 20.36 -17.87
C LEU A 111 -31.38 18.99 -17.20
N GLY A 112 -32.36 18.10 -17.27
CA GLY A 112 -32.25 16.75 -16.75
C GLY A 112 -31.04 15.96 -17.33
N ARG A 113 -30.82 16.08 -18.65
CA ARG A 113 -29.64 15.47 -19.32
C ARG A 113 -28.32 16.09 -18.87
N ILE A 114 -28.26 17.42 -18.74
CA ILE A 114 -27.06 18.14 -18.29
C ILE A 114 -26.72 17.71 -16.86
N TYR A 115 -27.66 17.83 -15.95
CA TYR A 115 -27.44 17.51 -14.54
C TYR A 115 -27.27 16.00 -14.25
N SER A 116 -27.76 15.13 -15.15
CA SER A 116 -27.49 13.69 -15.01
C SER A 116 -25.98 13.36 -15.13
N LYS A 117 -25.25 14.17 -15.87
CA LYS A 117 -23.78 14.06 -16.03
C LYS A 117 -23.02 14.88 -14.99
N GLY A 118 -23.64 15.97 -14.51
CA GLY A 118 -23.05 16.92 -13.57
C GLY A 118 -22.38 18.11 -14.25
N VAL A 119 -22.37 19.24 -13.54
CA VAL A 119 -21.84 20.53 -13.99
C VAL A 119 -20.74 20.97 -13.01
N LEU A 120 -19.53 21.10 -13.50
CA LEU A 120 -18.38 21.56 -12.73
C LEU A 120 -18.38 23.07 -12.56
N PRO A 121 -17.88 23.58 -11.43
CA PRO A 121 -17.62 25.01 -11.25
C PRO A 121 -16.48 25.47 -12.17
N ARG A 122 -16.43 26.77 -12.47
CA ARG A 122 -15.42 27.36 -13.36
C ARG A 122 -13.98 27.24 -12.86
N ASP A 123 -13.80 27.19 -11.56
CA ASP A 123 -12.54 27.07 -10.85
C ASP A 123 -12.17 25.61 -10.51
N ALA A 124 -12.89 24.65 -11.09
CA ALA A 124 -12.60 23.23 -10.86
C ALA A 124 -11.17 22.92 -11.28
N ALA A 125 -10.40 22.34 -10.36
CA ALA A 125 -9.08 21.82 -10.67
C ALA A 125 -9.20 20.67 -11.67
N VAL A 126 -8.72 20.89 -12.88
CA VAL A 126 -8.63 19.88 -13.93
C VAL A 126 -7.30 19.18 -13.77
N GLU A 127 -7.32 17.96 -13.26
CA GLU A 127 -6.12 17.14 -13.13
C GLU A 127 -5.65 16.60 -14.49
N PRO A 128 -4.32 16.43 -14.67
CA PRO A 128 -3.75 15.85 -15.89
C PRO A 128 -4.22 14.43 -16.19
N ALA A 129 -4.75 13.72 -15.19
CA ALA A 129 -5.24 12.35 -15.33
C ALA A 129 -6.53 12.21 -16.15
N GLY A 130 -7.24 13.31 -16.41
CA GLY A 130 -8.46 13.30 -17.23
C GLY A 130 -9.66 12.59 -16.60
N PHE A 131 -9.63 12.25 -15.32
CA PHE A 131 -10.68 11.56 -14.58
C PHE A 131 -11.03 12.29 -13.29
N LEU A 132 -12.26 12.10 -12.84
CA LEU A 132 -12.74 12.55 -11.55
C LEU A 132 -13.70 11.52 -10.94
N TYR A 133 -13.87 11.55 -9.63
CA TYR A 133 -14.93 10.80 -8.96
C TYR A 133 -16.16 11.68 -8.77
N VAL A 134 -17.32 11.18 -9.16
CA VAL A 134 -18.61 11.82 -8.84
C VAL A 134 -19.33 10.95 -7.84
N GLN A 135 -19.56 11.50 -6.66
CA GLN A 135 -20.38 10.89 -5.64
C GLN A 135 -21.84 11.33 -5.82
N LYS A 136 -22.70 10.34 -6.05
CA LYS A 136 -24.16 10.46 -6.03
C LYS A 136 -24.67 9.66 -4.84
N ASP A 137 -25.26 10.33 -3.88
CA ASP A 137 -25.69 9.73 -2.61
C ASP A 137 -24.53 8.96 -1.92
N VAL A 138 -24.60 7.63 -1.88
CA VAL A 138 -23.61 6.74 -1.22
C VAL A 138 -22.58 6.16 -2.21
N ARG A 139 -22.76 6.36 -3.51
CA ARG A 139 -21.89 5.74 -4.54
C ARG A 139 -21.02 6.78 -5.22
N ALA A 140 -19.72 6.52 -5.22
CA ALA A 140 -18.76 7.26 -6.04
C ALA A 140 -18.41 6.44 -7.29
N SER A 141 -18.46 7.07 -8.45
CA SER A 141 -18.04 6.48 -9.73
C SER A 141 -16.95 7.32 -10.37
N LYS A 142 -15.93 6.63 -10.89
CA LYS A 142 -14.83 7.25 -11.64
C LYS A 142 -15.31 7.48 -13.07
N ILE A 143 -15.33 8.72 -13.51
CA ILE A 143 -15.75 9.11 -14.84
C ILE A 143 -14.69 9.98 -15.52
N PRO A 144 -14.54 9.93 -16.85
CA PRO A 144 -13.63 10.82 -17.55
C PRO A 144 -14.14 12.26 -17.49
N PHE A 145 -13.22 13.22 -17.43
CA PHE A 145 -13.55 14.64 -17.40
C PHE A 145 -14.38 15.08 -18.61
N SER A 146 -14.18 14.43 -19.76
CA SER A 146 -14.92 14.71 -20.99
C SER A 146 -16.44 14.38 -20.94
N GLU A 147 -16.87 13.59 -19.98
CA GLU A 147 -18.28 13.23 -19.81
C GLU A 147 -19.05 14.22 -18.95
N VAL A 148 -18.36 15.09 -18.20
CA VAL A 148 -18.95 16.08 -17.30
C VAL A 148 -19.01 17.42 -18.01
N TYR A 149 -20.04 18.20 -17.73
CA TYR A 149 -20.15 19.54 -18.29
C TYR A 149 -19.42 20.57 -17.42
N THR A 150 -18.85 21.58 -18.08
CA THR A 150 -18.53 22.85 -17.44
C THR A 150 -19.73 23.75 -17.50
N THR A 151 -19.81 24.81 -16.70
CA THR A 151 -20.92 25.79 -16.79
C THR A 151 -21.09 26.37 -18.19
N GLU A 152 -19.96 26.52 -18.94
CA GLU A 152 -19.99 27.05 -20.31
C GLU A 152 -20.49 26.02 -21.31
N SER A 153 -20.04 24.78 -21.23
CA SER A 153 -20.49 23.71 -22.12
C SER A 153 -21.98 23.36 -21.86
N ALA A 154 -22.38 23.34 -20.59
CA ALA A 154 -23.79 23.14 -20.22
C ALA A 154 -24.71 24.25 -20.75
N ALA A 155 -24.27 25.50 -20.65
CA ALA A 155 -24.98 26.65 -21.23
C ALA A 155 -25.10 26.52 -22.76
N SER A 156 -24.06 26.08 -23.44
CA SER A 156 -24.06 25.84 -24.88
C SER A 156 -25.05 24.75 -25.28
N VAL A 157 -25.07 23.64 -24.54
CA VAL A 157 -26.03 22.54 -24.77
C VAL A 157 -27.47 23.01 -24.51
N LEU A 158 -27.69 23.80 -23.48
CA LEU A 158 -29.01 24.33 -23.20
C LEU A 158 -29.48 25.28 -24.30
N ARG A 159 -28.59 26.15 -24.81
CA ARG A 159 -28.89 27.01 -25.97
C ARG A 159 -29.22 26.20 -27.23
N GLN A 160 -28.50 25.09 -27.49
CA GLN A 160 -28.79 24.20 -28.61
C GLN A 160 -30.13 23.46 -28.51
N SER A 161 -30.75 23.44 -27.32
CA SER A 161 -32.10 22.87 -27.14
C SER A 161 -33.24 23.77 -27.62
N LEU A 162 -32.93 25.02 -27.95
CA LEU A 162 -33.90 25.93 -28.55
C LEU A 162 -34.10 25.57 -30.04
N PRO A 163 -35.31 25.78 -30.59
CA PRO A 163 -35.60 25.49 -31.99
C PRO A 163 -34.70 26.27 -32.94
N SER A 164 -34.17 25.63 -33.96
CA SER A 164 -33.28 26.25 -34.98
C SER A 164 -34.04 27.28 -35.85
N GLU A 165 -35.36 27.23 -35.85
CA GLU A 165 -36.21 28.15 -36.60
C GLU A 165 -36.39 29.52 -35.90
N MET A 166 -35.97 29.61 -34.63
CA MET A 166 -36.05 30.83 -33.84
C MET A 166 -34.99 31.85 -34.33
N PRO A 167 -35.41 33.13 -34.53
CA PRO A 167 -34.43 34.18 -34.83
C PRO A 167 -33.34 34.28 -33.78
N GLU A 168 -32.07 34.37 -34.18
CA GLU A 168 -30.92 34.35 -33.27
C GLU A 168 -30.99 35.43 -32.19
N SER A 169 -31.46 36.63 -32.55
CA SER A 169 -31.65 37.74 -31.60
C SER A 169 -32.65 37.41 -30.51
N VAL A 170 -33.70 36.65 -30.83
CA VAL A 170 -34.75 36.23 -29.87
C VAL A 170 -34.20 35.11 -28.97
N ALA A 171 -33.49 34.15 -29.58
CA ALA A 171 -32.84 33.07 -28.84
C ALA A 171 -31.80 33.59 -27.84
N ASP A 172 -31.01 34.59 -28.23
CA ASP A 172 -30.03 35.25 -27.34
C ASP A 172 -30.72 36.00 -26.21
N SER A 173 -31.77 36.72 -26.51
CA SER A 173 -32.54 37.46 -25.50
C SER A 173 -33.19 36.52 -24.49
N LEU A 174 -33.82 35.44 -24.95
CA LEU A 174 -34.41 34.41 -24.10
C LEU A 174 -33.39 33.67 -23.26
N PHE A 175 -32.26 33.33 -23.89
CA PHE A 175 -31.14 32.67 -23.19
C PHE A 175 -30.63 33.57 -22.06
N ASN A 176 -30.26 34.79 -22.34
CA ASN A 176 -29.71 35.71 -21.35
C ASN A 176 -30.69 36.10 -20.26
N ALA A 177 -31.98 36.25 -20.59
CA ALA A 177 -33.00 36.66 -19.63
C ALA A 177 -33.42 35.52 -18.68
N VAL A 178 -33.48 34.28 -19.16
CA VAL A 178 -34.05 33.15 -18.39
C VAL A 178 -33.09 31.99 -18.28
N LEU A 179 -32.57 31.47 -19.40
CA LEU A 179 -31.91 30.18 -19.42
C LEU A 179 -30.52 30.20 -18.82
N ALA A 180 -29.76 31.31 -18.96
CA ALA A 180 -28.42 31.43 -18.42
C ALA A 180 -28.36 31.27 -16.89
N GLY A 181 -29.42 31.73 -16.19
CA GLY A 181 -29.56 31.61 -14.75
C GLY A 181 -29.90 30.19 -14.26
N LEU A 182 -30.31 29.28 -15.16
CA LEU A 182 -30.66 27.92 -14.80
C LEU A 182 -29.48 26.97 -14.76
N VAL A 183 -28.33 27.36 -15.33
CA VAL A 183 -27.13 26.53 -15.39
C VAL A 183 -26.14 26.93 -14.27
N ASN A 184 -26.20 26.21 -13.18
CA ASN A 184 -25.30 26.38 -12.05
C ASN A 184 -24.47 25.10 -11.83
N ALA A 185 -23.29 25.22 -11.21
CA ALA A 185 -22.50 24.05 -10.84
C ALA A 185 -23.24 23.26 -9.74
N ASP A 186 -23.41 21.97 -9.96
CA ASP A 186 -23.97 21.02 -9.00
C ASP A 186 -22.92 20.06 -8.42
N LEU A 187 -21.72 20.10 -8.96
CA LEU A 187 -20.59 19.31 -8.47
C LEU A 187 -19.76 20.15 -7.49
N VAL A 188 -19.83 19.78 -6.22
CA VAL A 188 -19.09 20.43 -5.13
C VAL A 188 -17.86 19.61 -4.81
N PHE A 189 -16.66 20.22 -4.85
CA PHE A 189 -15.41 19.56 -4.52
C PHE A 189 -15.40 19.11 -3.06
N ASP A 190 -15.16 17.81 -2.84
CA ASP A 190 -15.02 17.22 -1.52
C ASP A 190 -13.53 16.92 -1.24
N ARG A 191 -12.90 17.86 -0.52
CA ARG A 191 -11.48 17.75 -0.19
C ARG A 191 -11.22 16.58 0.73
N GLN A 192 -12.04 16.37 1.75
CA GLN A 192 -11.81 15.30 2.73
C GLN A 192 -11.85 13.93 2.08
N LEU A 193 -12.84 13.70 1.21
CA LEU A 193 -12.96 12.45 0.50
C LEU A 193 -11.86 12.28 -0.56
N THR A 194 -11.43 13.37 -1.19
CA THR A 194 -10.29 13.36 -2.12
C THR A 194 -9.01 12.94 -1.41
N ASP A 195 -8.71 13.55 -0.28
CA ASP A 195 -7.51 13.25 0.52
C ASP A 195 -7.56 11.80 1.03
N LEU A 196 -8.73 11.34 1.52
CA LEU A 196 -8.92 9.96 1.99
C LEU A 196 -8.68 8.92 0.88
N ILE A 197 -9.27 9.11 -0.30
CA ILE A 197 -9.09 8.20 -1.43
C ILE A 197 -7.64 8.23 -1.93
N HIS A 198 -7.00 9.38 -1.90
CA HIS A 198 -5.59 9.51 -2.26
C HIS A 198 -4.70 8.73 -1.29
N GLU A 199 -4.87 8.89 0.02
CA GLU A 199 -4.14 8.14 1.03
C GLU A 199 -4.35 6.62 0.89
N GLU A 200 -5.59 6.20 0.64
CA GLU A 200 -5.91 4.79 0.40
C GLU A 200 -5.22 4.25 -0.86
N ASN A 201 -5.22 5.00 -1.96
CA ASN A 201 -4.54 4.61 -3.20
C ASN A 201 -3.02 4.46 -3.00
N VAL A 202 -2.40 5.33 -2.22
CA VAL A 202 -0.98 5.22 -1.85
C VAL A 202 -0.74 4.00 -0.97
N ALA A 203 -1.61 3.75 0.02
CA ALA A 203 -1.52 2.60 0.91
C ALA A 203 -1.73 1.25 0.20
N LEU A 204 -2.47 1.24 -0.91
CA LEU A 204 -2.71 0.05 -1.73
C LEU A 204 -1.53 -0.33 -2.62
N VAL A 205 -0.48 0.50 -2.72
CA VAL A 205 0.74 0.15 -3.46
C VAL A 205 1.41 -1.03 -2.77
N SER A 206 1.29 -2.21 -3.39
CA SER A 206 1.86 -3.44 -2.84
C SER A 206 3.38 -3.46 -2.99
N PRO A 207 4.14 -3.84 -1.95
CA PRO A 207 5.58 -4.10 -2.08
C PRO A 207 5.89 -5.37 -2.86
N THR A 208 4.87 -6.19 -3.20
CA THR A 208 5.04 -7.48 -3.88
C THR A 208 4.50 -7.44 -5.31
N MET A 209 5.13 -8.21 -6.20
CA MET A 209 4.71 -8.39 -7.61
C MET A 209 3.89 -9.66 -7.82
N GLY A 210 4.07 -10.67 -6.95
CA GLY A 210 3.43 -11.98 -7.10
C GLY A 210 3.91 -12.96 -6.04
N VAL A 211 3.63 -14.24 -6.26
CA VAL A 211 4.04 -15.34 -5.37
C VAL A 211 4.74 -16.41 -6.20
N ILE A 212 5.94 -16.83 -5.77
CA ILE A 212 6.67 -17.96 -6.32
C ILE A 212 6.35 -19.19 -5.50
N LYS A 213 6.05 -20.30 -6.19
CA LYS A 213 5.60 -21.53 -5.54
C LYS A 213 6.78 -22.43 -5.17
N ALA A 214 6.60 -23.21 -4.10
CA ALA A 214 7.53 -24.30 -3.75
C ALA A 214 7.69 -25.27 -4.91
N GLY A 215 8.91 -25.76 -5.13
CA GLY A 215 9.25 -26.65 -6.25
C GLY A 215 9.58 -25.93 -7.56
N GLN A 216 9.48 -24.62 -7.64
CA GLN A 216 9.90 -23.85 -8.81
C GLN A 216 11.41 -23.64 -8.78
N THR A 217 12.09 -23.89 -9.90
CA THR A 217 13.52 -23.59 -10.08
C THR A 217 13.70 -22.08 -10.16
N LEU A 218 14.53 -21.51 -9.31
CA LEU A 218 14.80 -20.08 -9.24
C LEU A 218 15.98 -19.68 -10.12
N VAL A 219 17.01 -20.52 -10.18
CA VAL A 219 18.19 -20.34 -11.01
C VAL A 219 18.86 -21.71 -11.25
N SER A 220 19.40 -21.95 -12.45
CA SER A 220 20.10 -23.19 -12.79
C SER A 220 21.61 -23.01 -12.77
N GLN A 221 22.35 -24.12 -12.60
CA GLN A 221 23.80 -24.10 -12.60
C GLN A 221 24.36 -23.53 -13.91
N GLY A 222 25.24 -22.54 -13.83
CA GLY A 222 25.85 -21.86 -14.98
C GLY A 222 24.97 -20.78 -15.59
N GLU A 223 23.80 -20.53 -15.06
CA GLU A 223 22.90 -19.44 -15.52
C GLU A 223 23.46 -18.07 -15.13
N LEU A 224 23.29 -17.09 -16.02
CA LEU A 224 23.65 -15.70 -15.73
C LEU A 224 22.63 -15.07 -14.78
N ILE A 225 23.12 -14.53 -13.67
CA ILE A 225 22.26 -13.81 -12.72
C ILE A 225 21.87 -12.45 -13.32
N THR A 226 20.67 -12.41 -13.89
CA THR A 226 20.04 -11.16 -14.36
C THR A 226 19.49 -10.38 -13.18
N GLU A 227 19.03 -9.16 -13.42
CA GLU A 227 18.34 -8.33 -12.39
C GLU A 227 17.10 -9.03 -11.83
N GLU A 228 16.36 -9.71 -12.70
CA GLU A 228 15.16 -10.46 -12.30
C GLU A 228 15.51 -11.66 -11.41
N VAL A 229 16.57 -12.41 -11.75
CA VAL A 229 17.05 -13.54 -10.94
C VAL A 229 17.59 -13.07 -9.59
N GLU A 230 18.35 -11.97 -9.57
CA GLU A 230 18.82 -11.36 -8.32
C GLU A 230 17.64 -10.95 -7.43
N GLN A 231 16.61 -10.29 -7.99
CA GLN A 231 15.40 -9.90 -7.26
C GLN A 231 14.64 -11.11 -6.69
N ILE A 232 14.57 -12.21 -7.45
CA ILE A 232 13.97 -13.47 -7.00
C ILE A 232 14.76 -14.05 -5.83
N LEU A 233 16.09 -14.10 -5.95
CA LEU A 233 16.98 -14.64 -4.91
C LEU A 233 16.96 -13.77 -3.65
N ASP A 234 16.91 -12.44 -3.79
CA ASP A 234 16.79 -11.50 -2.66
C ASP A 234 15.45 -11.67 -1.95
N SER A 235 14.36 -11.84 -2.71
CA SER A 235 13.03 -12.10 -2.15
C SER A 235 12.99 -13.43 -1.38
N TYR A 236 13.57 -14.49 -1.97
CA TYR A 236 13.69 -15.78 -1.31
C TYR A 236 14.54 -15.69 -0.03
N LYS A 237 15.69 -15.00 -0.09
CA LYS A 237 16.56 -14.79 1.05
C LYS A 237 15.85 -14.05 2.18
N ALA A 238 15.13 -12.97 1.87
CA ALA A 238 14.38 -12.22 2.87
C ALA A 238 13.34 -13.11 3.58
N GLU A 239 12.59 -13.93 2.83
CA GLU A 239 11.59 -14.84 3.38
C GLU A 239 12.24 -16.00 4.15
N TYR A 240 13.36 -16.55 3.64
CA TYR A 240 14.14 -17.58 4.32
C TYR A 240 14.65 -17.08 5.67
N GLU A 241 15.24 -15.89 5.72
CA GLU A 241 15.74 -15.28 6.96
C GLU A 241 14.58 -14.92 7.92
N ALA A 242 13.42 -14.51 7.40
CA ALA A 242 12.26 -14.19 8.21
C ALA A 242 11.58 -15.44 8.79
N ASN A 243 11.35 -16.48 8.00
CA ASN A 243 10.53 -17.62 8.39
C ASN A 243 11.31 -18.84 8.81
N VAL A 244 12.42 -19.16 8.14
CA VAL A 244 13.27 -20.33 8.49
C VAL A 244 14.27 -19.96 9.57
N GLY A 245 14.74 -18.70 9.58
CA GLY A 245 15.52 -18.13 10.67
C GLY A 245 14.73 -17.99 11.97
N TYR A 246 13.40 -17.94 11.88
CA TYR A 246 12.46 -17.75 12.99
C TYR A 246 11.44 -18.90 13.13
N ALA A 247 11.82 -20.14 12.86
CA ALA A 247 10.99 -21.31 13.23
C ALA A 247 10.74 -21.41 14.76
N GLY A 248 11.03 -20.37 15.47
CA GLY A 248 10.67 -20.06 16.85
C GLY A 248 11.06 -18.62 17.16
N SER A 249 10.30 -17.97 18.03
CA SER A 249 10.64 -16.68 18.62
C SER A 249 12.14 -16.63 18.95
N PRO A 250 12.89 -15.51 18.69
CA PRO A 250 14.31 -15.39 19.07
C PRO A 250 14.53 -15.76 20.53
N VAL A 251 13.54 -15.51 21.38
CA VAL A 251 13.51 -15.92 22.79
C VAL A 251 13.52 -17.44 22.94
N LEU A 252 12.72 -18.16 22.12
CA LEU A 252 12.65 -19.64 22.18
C LEU A 252 13.96 -20.28 21.74
N GLN A 253 14.63 -19.73 20.74
CA GLN A 253 15.95 -20.18 20.28
C GLN A 253 17.03 -19.91 21.36
N TRP A 254 16.98 -18.74 22.00
CA TRP A 254 17.85 -18.42 23.13
C TRP A 254 17.63 -19.37 24.32
N VAL A 255 16.39 -19.68 24.64
CA VAL A 255 16.02 -20.63 25.69
C VAL A 255 16.49 -22.05 25.32
N GLY A 256 16.26 -22.47 24.07
CA GLY A 256 16.73 -23.78 23.59
C GLY A 256 18.26 -23.92 23.66
N ASN A 257 18.99 -22.94 23.15
CA ASN A 257 20.46 -22.90 23.20
C ASN A 257 20.96 -22.91 24.65
N SER A 258 20.32 -22.15 25.54
CA SER A 258 20.66 -22.10 26.95
C SER A 258 20.42 -23.45 27.66
N LEU A 259 19.32 -24.15 27.34
CA LEU A 259 19.05 -25.48 27.87
C LEU A 259 20.06 -26.52 27.43
N VAL A 260 20.44 -26.50 26.14
CA VAL A 260 21.49 -27.39 25.62
C VAL A 260 22.83 -27.09 26.27
N ALA A 261 23.23 -25.83 26.38
CA ALA A 261 24.46 -25.43 27.07
C ALA A 261 24.45 -25.83 28.54
N LEU A 262 23.31 -25.66 29.23
CA LEU A 262 23.14 -26.08 30.63
C LEU A 262 23.31 -27.62 30.77
N PHE A 263 22.67 -28.36 29.88
CA PHE A 263 22.80 -29.83 29.87
C PHE A 263 24.24 -30.28 29.66
N LEU A 264 24.97 -29.70 28.71
CA LEU A 264 26.40 -30.02 28.47
C LEU A 264 27.26 -29.69 29.69
N VAL A 265 27.06 -28.54 30.31
CA VAL A 265 27.78 -28.16 31.53
C VAL A 265 27.43 -29.07 32.70
N MET A 266 26.18 -29.52 32.81
CA MET A 266 25.73 -30.46 33.83
C MET A 266 26.39 -31.84 33.65
N VAL A 267 26.46 -32.35 32.42
CA VAL A 267 27.15 -33.62 32.10
C VAL A 267 28.64 -33.50 32.46
N LEU A 268 29.27 -32.40 32.10
CA LEU A 268 30.69 -32.17 32.46
C LEU A 268 30.87 -32.08 33.98
N PHE A 269 29.98 -31.42 34.68
CA PHE A 269 30.02 -31.34 36.14
C PHE A 269 29.91 -32.72 36.78
N PHE A 270 28.97 -33.55 36.34
CA PHE A 270 28.85 -34.93 36.85
C PHE A 270 30.07 -35.81 36.50
N ALA A 271 30.60 -35.67 35.28
CA ALA A 271 31.82 -36.37 34.89
C ALA A 271 32.99 -36.01 35.82
N ILE A 272 33.19 -34.72 36.10
CA ILE A 272 34.24 -34.28 37.03
C ILE A 272 33.93 -34.77 38.46
N TYR A 273 32.69 -34.71 38.91
CA TYR A 273 32.28 -35.13 40.23
C TYR A 273 32.53 -36.63 40.46
N PHE A 274 32.16 -37.48 39.50
CA PHE A 274 32.35 -38.95 39.62
C PHE A 274 33.79 -39.39 39.38
N CYS A 275 34.50 -38.75 38.45
CA CYS A 275 35.87 -39.14 38.12
C CYS A 275 36.93 -38.57 39.08
N ASN A 276 36.68 -37.41 39.70
CA ASN A 276 37.63 -36.67 40.53
C ASN A 276 36.98 -36.08 41.79
N TYR A 277 36.33 -36.91 42.59
CA TYR A 277 35.70 -36.52 43.85
C TYR A 277 36.62 -35.74 44.79
N HIS A 278 37.94 -36.09 44.79
CA HIS A 278 38.95 -35.42 45.61
C HIS A 278 39.14 -33.92 45.31
N ILE A 279 38.83 -33.48 44.12
CA ILE A 279 38.90 -32.03 43.79
C ILE A 279 37.83 -31.27 44.58
N PHE A 280 36.60 -31.78 44.69
CA PHE A 280 35.53 -31.15 45.44
C PHE A 280 35.78 -31.18 46.95
N GLU A 281 36.36 -32.24 47.48
CA GLU A 281 36.68 -32.36 48.88
C GLU A 281 37.79 -31.39 49.31
N LYS A 282 38.79 -31.17 48.46
CA LYS A 282 39.90 -30.23 48.71
C LYS A 282 39.45 -28.73 48.72
N TYR A 283 38.40 -28.39 47.96
CA TYR A 283 37.92 -27.02 47.86
C TYR A 283 36.72 -26.73 48.78
N ASN A 284 36.10 -27.73 49.39
CA ASN A 284 35.02 -27.57 50.39
C ASN A 284 35.51 -27.54 51.84
N LYS A 285 36.75 -27.94 52.10
CA LYS A 285 37.46 -27.76 53.35
C LYS A 285 38.26 -26.44 53.33
#